data_9b068cf0f405c3deed0ce638c0962994
#
_entry.id   9b068cf0f405c3deed0ce638c0962994
#
_cell.length_a   1.000
_cell.length_b   1.000
_cell.length_c   1.000
_cell.angle_alpha   90.00
_cell.angle_beta   90.00
_cell.angle_gamma   90.00
#
_symmetry.space_group_name_H-M   'P 1'
#
loop_
_entity.id
_entity.type
_entity.pdbx_description
1 polymer ?
#
loop_
_entity_poly.entity_id
_entity_poly.type
_entity_poly.pdbx_seq_one_letter_code
_entity_poly.pdbx_strand_id
1 'polypeptide(L)'
;MTRLVVFSNRVPLGDKPSGGLVVALNDTMASQGGLWIGTETRNEGAGNGSGALINHPGATFDRLAMGLTRKEHEAYYLGYSNSVLWPLFHGRADLLSVSVGQFTTYKSVNRRLAELSAPHLRPGDTIWIHDYHLIPLAHELRKLGVRNPIGFFLHIPFPVA
;
A
#
# COMPACT_ATOMS: atom_id res chain seq x y z
N MET A 1 -6.19 19.20 15.10
CA MET A 1 -4.99 18.40 14.76
C MET A 1 -5.20 17.73 13.41
N THR A 2 -4.19 17.72 12.58
CA THR A 2 -4.21 17.08 11.26
C THR A 2 -4.16 15.57 11.46
N ARG A 3 -5.12 14.81 10.88
CA ARG A 3 -5.10 13.36 10.95
C ARG A 3 -4.05 12.82 9.97
N LEU A 4 -3.21 11.87 10.44
CA LEU A 4 -2.27 11.14 9.58
C LEU A 4 -2.97 9.95 8.93
N VAL A 5 -2.80 9.80 7.61
CA VAL A 5 -3.26 8.65 6.84
C VAL A 5 -2.04 7.98 6.20
N VAL A 6 -1.72 6.79 6.68
CA VAL A 6 -0.58 6.00 6.20
C VAL A 6 -1.05 4.98 5.17
N PHE A 7 -0.32 4.88 4.06
CA PHE A 7 -0.47 3.80 3.08
C PHE A 7 0.79 2.94 3.04
N SER A 8 0.63 1.64 3.18
CA SER A 8 1.70 0.67 2.99
C SER A 8 1.20 -0.56 2.24
N ASN A 9 2.11 -1.37 1.70
CA ASN A 9 1.71 -2.59 0.98
C ASN A 9 0.84 -3.51 1.86
N ARG A 10 1.25 -3.75 3.11
CA ARG A 10 0.52 -4.61 4.06
C ARG A 10 0.07 -3.79 5.26
N VAL A 11 -1.17 -4.04 5.71
CA VAL A 11 -1.67 -3.56 6.99
C VAL A 11 -1.32 -4.57 8.08
N PRO A 12 -0.75 -4.15 9.23
CA PRO A 12 -0.49 -5.06 10.34
C PRO A 12 -1.81 -5.43 11.03
N LEU A 13 -2.31 -6.64 10.80
CA LEU A 13 -3.57 -7.12 11.36
C LEU A 13 -3.40 -8.06 12.57
N GLY A 14 -2.17 -8.43 12.90
CA GLY A 14 -1.85 -9.30 14.04
C GLY A 14 -1.32 -8.53 15.25
N ASP A 15 -1.28 -9.21 16.39
CA ASP A 15 -0.80 -8.66 17.68
C ASP A 15 0.71 -8.39 17.70
N LYS A 16 1.46 -8.96 16.77
CA LYS A 16 2.91 -8.75 16.65
C LYS A 16 3.25 -8.12 15.32
N PRO A 17 3.61 -6.83 15.31
CA PRO A 17 4.12 -6.19 14.11
C PRO A 17 5.42 -6.89 13.67
N SER A 18 5.50 -7.29 12.40
CA SER A 18 6.69 -7.92 11.82
C SER A 18 7.27 -7.03 10.72
N GLY A 19 8.59 -6.80 10.80
CA GLY A 19 9.34 -5.93 9.88
C GLY A 19 9.55 -4.51 10.43
N GLY A 20 10.75 -3.96 10.18
CA GLY A 20 11.17 -2.68 10.75
C GLY A 20 10.24 -1.50 10.41
N LEU A 21 9.75 -1.43 9.17
CA LEU A 21 8.79 -0.41 8.75
C LEU A 21 7.49 -0.49 9.58
N VAL A 22 6.96 -1.69 9.74
CA VAL A 22 5.69 -1.90 10.46
C VAL A 22 5.83 -1.50 11.92
N VAL A 23 6.95 -1.85 12.56
CA VAL A 23 7.22 -1.47 13.96
C VAL A 23 7.28 0.05 14.10
N ALA A 24 8.10 0.73 13.30
CA ALA A 24 8.28 2.19 13.37
C ALA A 24 6.96 2.95 13.11
N LEU A 25 6.20 2.52 12.11
CA LEU A 25 4.90 3.13 11.82
C LEU A 25 3.86 2.85 12.89
N ASN A 26 3.85 1.65 13.46
CA ASN A 26 2.92 1.29 14.51
C ASN A 26 3.11 2.18 15.76
N ASP A 27 4.34 2.44 16.17
CA ASP A 27 4.63 3.34 17.30
C ASP A 27 4.18 4.78 17.01
N THR A 28 4.42 5.27 15.80
CA THR A 28 3.94 6.59 15.37
C THR A 28 2.42 6.67 15.38
N MET A 29 1.74 5.68 14.80
CA MET A 29 0.28 5.63 14.75
C MET A 29 -0.35 5.43 16.13
N ALA A 30 0.29 4.65 17.00
CA ALA A 30 -0.18 4.46 18.37
C ALA A 30 -0.12 5.75 19.19
N SER A 31 0.86 6.62 18.94
CA SER A 31 1.03 7.89 19.66
C SER A 31 0.17 9.02 19.09
N GLN A 32 -0.03 9.08 17.77
CA GLN A 32 -0.70 10.21 17.11
C GLN A 32 -2.15 9.90 16.69
N GLY A 33 -2.52 8.64 16.64
CA GLY A 33 -3.77 8.20 16.03
C GLY A 33 -3.75 8.31 14.51
N GLY A 34 -4.89 8.06 13.87
CA GLY A 34 -5.03 8.23 12.43
C GLY A 34 -5.66 7.05 11.73
N LEU A 35 -5.26 6.84 10.48
CA LEU A 35 -5.79 5.78 9.63
C LEU A 35 -4.65 5.09 8.87
N TRP A 36 -4.59 3.75 8.97
CA TRP A 36 -3.63 2.96 8.21
C TRP A 36 -4.34 2.15 7.13
N ILE A 37 -3.97 2.35 5.88
CA ILE A 37 -4.59 1.72 4.72
C ILE A 37 -3.55 0.88 3.98
N GLY A 38 -3.94 -0.32 3.55
CA GLY A 38 -3.07 -1.17 2.76
C GLY A 38 -3.79 -2.40 2.24
N THR A 39 -3.03 -3.45 1.94
CA THR A 39 -3.57 -4.70 1.42
C THR A 39 -3.43 -5.84 2.42
N GLU A 40 -4.26 -6.86 2.23
CA GLU A 40 -4.12 -8.18 2.86
C GLU A 40 -4.31 -9.26 1.80
N THR A 41 -3.58 -10.37 1.95
CA THR A 41 -3.80 -11.53 1.08
C THR A 41 -4.85 -12.43 1.71
N ARG A 42 -5.87 -12.79 0.94
CA ARG A 42 -6.95 -13.68 1.39
C ARG A 42 -6.85 -15.04 0.74
N ASN A 43 -7.14 -16.07 1.52
CA ASN A 43 -7.28 -17.42 1.00
C ASN A 43 -8.54 -17.53 0.13
N GLU A 44 -8.49 -18.32 -0.92
CA GLU A 44 -9.63 -18.66 -1.76
C GLU A 44 -10.73 -19.30 -0.89
N GLY A 45 -11.92 -18.69 -0.89
CA GLY A 45 -13.05 -19.18 -0.10
C GLY A 45 -13.61 -18.19 0.93
N ALA A 46 -12.87 -17.15 1.31
CA ALA A 46 -13.43 -16.04 2.07
C ALA A 46 -14.18 -15.12 1.09
N GLY A 47 -15.50 -15.24 1.06
CA GLY A 47 -16.37 -14.53 0.13
C GLY A 47 -16.05 -13.03 0.01
N ASN A 48 -16.18 -12.50 -1.20
CA ASN A 48 -15.99 -11.10 -1.59
C ASN A 48 -14.56 -10.52 -1.50
N GLY A 49 -13.58 -11.20 -2.11
CA GLY A 49 -12.14 -10.89 -2.02
C GLY A 49 -11.64 -9.63 -2.68
N SER A 50 -12.36 -8.91 -3.54
CA SER A 50 -11.72 -7.86 -4.34
C SER A 50 -12.46 -6.51 -4.40
N GLY A 51 -13.49 -6.30 -3.62
CA GLY A 51 -14.38 -5.16 -3.83
C GLY A 51 -14.57 -4.17 -2.67
N ALA A 52 -13.99 -4.39 -1.50
CA ALA A 52 -14.21 -3.50 -0.36
C ALA A 52 -12.97 -3.40 0.54
N LEU A 53 -12.83 -2.26 1.21
CA LEU A 53 -11.94 -2.14 2.37
C LEU A 53 -12.62 -2.76 3.59
N ILE A 54 -11.88 -3.58 4.31
CA ILE A 54 -12.33 -4.11 5.60
C ILE A 54 -11.76 -3.24 6.69
N ASN A 55 -12.66 -2.77 7.54
CA ASN A 55 -12.29 -1.99 8.70
C ASN A 55 -11.88 -2.92 9.84
N HIS A 56 -10.69 -2.69 10.37
CA HIS A 56 -10.15 -3.31 11.57
C HIS A 56 -9.97 -2.20 12.61
N PRO A 57 -10.99 -1.94 13.43
CA PRO A 57 -10.92 -0.87 14.42
C PRO A 57 -9.81 -1.15 15.44
N GLY A 58 -9.12 -0.11 15.87
CA GLY A 58 -8.09 -0.17 16.87
C GLY A 58 -8.35 0.81 18.01
N ALA A 59 -7.67 0.63 19.14
CA ALA A 59 -7.83 1.50 20.31
C ALA A 59 -7.36 2.93 20.05
N THR A 60 -6.32 3.12 19.22
CA THR A 60 -5.71 4.42 18.95
C THR A 60 -5.80 4.84 17.49
N PHE A 61 -5.81 3.92 16.56
CA PHE A 61 -5.93 4.17 15.13
C PHE A 61 -6.69 3.03 14.43
N ASP A 62 -7.37 3.38 13.36
CA ASP A 62 -8.10 2.43 12.53
C ASP A 62 -7.23 1.88 11.41
N ARG A 63 -7.55 0.68 10.95
CA ARG A 63 -6.89 0.02 9.82
C ARG A 63 -7.93 -0.34 8.76
N LEU A 64 -7.63 -0.04 7.50
CA LEU A 64 -8.44 -0.45 6.36
C LEU A 64 -7.60 -1.36 5.46
N ALA A 65 -8.05 -2.59 5.28
CA ALA A 65 -7.36 -3.57 4.45
C ALA A 65 -8.15 -3.89 3.18
N MET A 66 -7.51 -3.71 2.02
CA MET A 66 -8.03 -4.18 0.75
C MET A 66 -7.62 -5.64 0.51
N GLY A 67 -8.58 -6.53 0.36
CA GLY A 67 -8.31 -7.93 0.05
C GLY A 67 -7.70 -8.11 -1.35
N LEU A 68 -6.61 -8.86 -1.45
CA LEU A 68 -6.05 -9.36 -2.70
C LEU A 68 -6.34 -10.84 -2.82
N THR A 69 -6.74 -11.28 -4.01
CA THR A 69 -6.73 -12.71 -4.34
C THR A 69 -5.29 -13.20 -4.37
N ARG A 70 -5.08 -14.51 -4.23
CA ARG A 70 -3.77 -15.13 -4.36
C ARG A 70 -3.10 -14.77 -5.71
N LYS A 71 -3.87 -14.83 -6.81
CA LYS A 71 -3.39 -14.48 -8.16
C LYS A 71 -2.96 -13.00 -8.27
N GLU A 72 -3.73 -12.10 -7.67
CA GLU A 72 -3.35 -10.67 -7.62
C GLU A 72 -2.08 -10.45 -6.80
N HIS A 73 -1.99 -11.08 -5.63
CA HIS A 73 -0.79 -11.01 -4.79
C HIS A 73 0.45 -11.55 -5.52
N GLU A 74 0.34 -12.68 -6.21
CA GLU A 74 1.42 -13.26 -7.01
C GLU A 74 1.85 -12.31 -8.13
N ALA A 75 0.92 -11.70 -8.87
CA ALA A 75 1.26 -10.81 -9.97
C ALA A 75 1.74 -9.43 -9.53
N TYR A 76 1.10 -8.83 -8.51
CA TYR A 76 1.40 -7.51 -8.00
C TYR A 76 2.65 -7.49 -7.14
N TYR A 77 2.70 -8.35 -6.10
CA TYR A 77 3.75 -8.32 -5.09
C TYR A 77 4.97 -9.16 -5.50
N LEU A 78 4.80 -10.47 -5.70
CA LEU A 78 5.91 -11.35 -6.07
C LEU A 78 6.40 -11.08 -7.49
N GLY A 79 5.48 -10.79 -8.40
CA GLY A 79 5.77 -10.47 -9.79
C GLY A 79 6.34 -9.08 -9.96
N TYR A 80 5.50 -8.08 -10.31
CA TYR A 80 6.03 -6.77 -10.73
C TYR A 80 6.85 -6.06 -9.65
N SER A 81 6.38 -6.04 -8.40
CA SER A 81 7.11 -5.35 -7.33
C SER A 81 8.48 -6.00 -7.06
N ASN A 82 8.52 -7.30 -6.82
CA ASN A 82 9.75 -7.97 -6.37
C ASN A 82 10.61 -8.54 -7.51
N SER A 83 10.04 -8.81 -8.69
CA SER A 83 10.81 -9.33 -9.84
C SER A 83 11.20 -8.26 -10.85
N VAL A 84 10.66 -7.03 -10.73
CA VAL A 84 11.02 -5.92 -11.62
C VAL A 84 11.53 -4.72 -10.82
N LEU A 85 10.68 -4.11 -9.98
CA LEU A 85 11.04 -2.86 -9.30
C LEU A 85 12.18 -3.07 -8.31
N TRP A 86 12.11 -4.09 -7.47
CA TRP A 86 13.13 -4.34 -6.45
C TRP A 86 14.52 -4.57 -7.06
N PRO A 87 14.73 -5.48 -8.04
CA PRO A 87 16.03 -5.66 -8.69
C PRO A 87 16.50 -4.38 -9.41
N LEU A 88 15.59 -3.70 -10.13
CA LEU A 88 15.92 -2.47 -10.84
C LEU A 88 16.49 -1.41 -9.90
N PHE A 89 15.82 -1.17 -8.77
CA PHE A 89 16.25 -0.16 -7.79
C PHE A 89 17.57 -0.54 -7.08
N HIS A 90 17.89 -1.84 -7.03
CA HIS A 90 19.18 -2.33 -6.50
C HIS A 90 20.28 -2.47 -7.56
N GLY A 91 20.08 -1.94 -8.77
CA GLY A 91 21.07 -2.00 -9.85
C GLY A 91 21.27 -3.41 -10.43
N ARG A 92 20.32 -4.34 -10.22
CA ARG A 92 20.39 -5.73 -10.66
C ARG A 92 19.49 -5.97 -11.87
N ALA A 93 19.76 -5.23 -12.94
CA ALA A 93 19.02 -5.40 -14.21
C ALA A 93 19.11 -6.81 -14.80
N ASP A 94 20.14 -7.56 -14.42
CA ASP A 94 20.33 -8.97 -14.78
C ASP A 94 19.27 -9.90 -14.19
N LEU A 95 18.56 -9.49 -13.14
CA LEU A 95 17.51 -10.26 -12.46
C LEU A 95 16.08 -9.88 -12.90
N LEU A 96 15.94 -8.95 -13.84
CA LEU A 96 14.61 -8.48 -14.26
C LEU A 96 13.81 -9.59 -14.96
N SER A 97 12.58 -9.80 -14.51
CA SER A 97 11.60 -10.66 -15.14
C SER A 97 10.33 -9.88 -15.43
N VAL A 98 10.25 -9.28 -16.62
CA VAL A 98 9.18 -8.37 -16.99
C VAL A 98 8.01 -9.11 -17.64
N SER A 99 6.81 -8.85 -17.14
CA SER A 99 5.54 -9.34 -17.70
C SER A 99 4.52 -8.22 -17.81
N VAL A 100 3.93 -8.04 -18.98
CA VAL A 100 2.87 -7.05 -19.22
C VAL A 100 1.65 -7.30 -18.30
N GLY A 101 1.29 -8.56 -18.09
CA GLY A 101 0.18 -8.92 -17.19
C GLY A 101 0.44 -8.53 -15.74
N GLN A 102 1.66 -8.74 -15.25
CA GLN A 102 2.05 -8.33 -13.89
C GLN A 102 2.03 -6.81 -13.73
N PHE A 103 2.54 -6.07 -14.72
CA PHE A 103 2.47 -4.60 -14.71
C PHE A 103 1.03 -4.08 -14.71
N THR A 104 0.17 -4.70 -15.53
CA THR A 104 -1.25 -4.34 -15.57
C THR A 104 -1.93 -4.58 -14.21
N THR A 105 -1.63 -5.70 -13.56
CA THR A 105 -2.14 -6.01 -12.21
C THR A 105 -1.60 -5.01 -11.18
N TYR A 106 -0.31 -4.67 -11.23
CA TYR A 106 0.29 -3.67 -10.35
C TYR A 106 -0.43 -2.31 -10.44
N LYS A 107 -0.69 -1.82 -11.64
CA LYS A 107 -1.47 -0.59 -11.85
C LYS A 107 -2.91 -0.72 -11.36
N SER A 108 -3.56 -1.85 -11.64
CA SER A 108 -4.94 -2.08 -11.24
C SER A 108 -5.12 -2.14 -9.72
N VAL A 109 -4.20 -2.78 -9.01
CA VAL A 109 -4.20 -2.82 -7.54
C VAL A 109 -4.08 -1.42 -6.95
N ASN A 110 -3.13 -0.61 -7.45
CA ASN A 110 -2.95 0.76 -6.99
C ASN A 110 -4.17 1.66 -7.28
N ARG A 111 -4.76 1.55 -8.48
CA ARG A 111 -5.98 2.28 -8.83
C ARG A 111 -7.14 1.89 -7.92
N ARG A 112 -7.39 0.60 -7.73
CA ARG A 112 -8.47 0.11 -6.86
C ARG A 112 -8.27 0.53 -5.41
N LEU A 113 -7.03 0.50 -4.91
CA LEU A 113 -6.72 0.98 -3.57
C LEU A 113 -7.05 2.47 -3.43
N ALA A 114 -6.72 3.30 -4.42
CA ALA A 114 -7.09 4.71 -4.44
C ALA A 114 -8.61 4.91 -4.46
N GLU A 115 -9.32 4.22 -5.35
CA GLU A 115 -10.78 4.30 -5.49
C GLU A 115 -11.50 3.95 -4.17
N LEU A 116 -11.08 2.87 -3.52
CA LEU A 116 -11.65 2.42 -2.26
C LEU A 116 -11.29 3.33 -1.08
N SER A 117 -10.12 3.95 -1.11
CA SER A 117 -9.62 4.77 -0.01
C SER A 117 -10.13 6.21 -0.05
N ALA A 118 -10.36 6.77 -1.24
CA ALA A 118 -10.73 8.17 -1.39
C ALA A 118 -11.96 8.60 -0.54
N PRO A 119 -13.03 7.79 -0.39
CA PRO A 119 -14.17 8.15 0.45
C PRO A 119 -13.85 8.24 1.96
N HIS A 120 -12.74 7.65 2.40
CA HIS A 120 -12.32 7.65 3.81
C HIS A 120 -11.39 8.82 4.16
N LEU A 121 -10.94 9.56 3.14
CA LEU A 121 -10.08 10.73 3.33
C LEU A 121 -10.91 11.95 3.70
N ARG A 122 -10.41 12.78 4.61
CA ARG A 122 -11.05 14.00 5.09
C ARG A 122 -10.27 15.22 4.63
N PRO A 123 -10.93 16.37 4.44
CA PRO A 123 -10.21 17.64 4.29
C PRO A 123 -9.26 17.84 5.47
N GLY A 124 -8.02 18.20 5.22
CA GLY A 124 -7.01 18.40 6.26
C GLY A 124 -6.21 17.15 6.66
N ASP A 125 -6.52 15.95 6.14
CA ASP A 125 -5.63 14.80 6.32
C ASP A 125 -4.27 15.06 5.65
N THR A 126 -3.20 14.54 6.26
CA THR A 126 -1.90 14.38 5.61
C THR A 126 -1.71 12.92 5.24
N ILE A 127 -1.41 12.66 3.97
CA ILE A 127 -1.24 11.32 3.43
C ILE A 127 0.25 10.99 3.37
N TRP A 128 0.62 9.81 3.84
CA TRP A 128 1.99 9.32 3.79
C TRP A 128 2.04 7.93 3.16
N ILE A 129 2.58 7.85 1.94
CA ILE A 129 2.65 6.63 1.13
C ILE A 129 4.04 6.02 1.29
N HIS A 130 4.09 4.73 1.52
CA HIS A 130 5.33 3.99 1.73
C HIS A 130 5.59 2.98 0.63
N ASP A 131 6.80 3.08 0.08
CA ASP A 131 7.54 2.07 -0.64
C ASP A 131 7.11 1.82 -2.10
N TYR A 132 7.95 1.11 -2.83
CA TYR A 132 7.89 0.89 -4.28
C TYR A 132 6.64 0.16 -4.76
N HIS A 133 5.95 -0.54 -3.88
CA HIS A 133 4.67 -1.19 -4.21
C HIS A 133 3.57 -0.18 -4.58
N LEU A 134 3.66 1.04 -4.05
CA LEU A 134 2.62 2.06 -4.12
C LEU A 134 3.04 3.32 -4.90
N ILE A 135 4.06 3.25 -5.76
CA ILE A 135 4.52 4.38 -6.57
C ILE A 135 3.37 5.06 -7.34
N PRO A 136 2.43 4.33 -7.99
CA PRO A 136 1.34 4.96 -8.74
C PRO A 136 0.24 5.56 -7.87
N LEU A 137 0.16 5.22 -6.57
CA LEU A 137 -0.99 5.53 -5.73
C LEU A 137 -1.28 7.03 -5.63
N ALA A 138 -0.25 7.86 -5.46
CA ALA A 138 -0.42 9.31 -5.40
C ALA A 138 -1.07 9.87 -6.67
N HIS A 139 -0.65 9.39 -7.84
CA HIS A 139 -1.24 9.77 -9.12
C HIS A 139 -2.71 9.34 -9.21
N GLU A 140 -3.02 8.11 -8.82
CA GLU A 140 -4.42 7.63 -8.85
C GLU A 140 -5.31 8.41 -7.88
N LEU A 141 -4.84 8.75 -6.67
CA LEU A 141 -5.56 9.63 -5.75
C LEU A 141 -5.81 11.03 -6.35
N ARG A 142 -4.81 11.61 -7.03
CA ARG A 142 -4.96 12.91 -7.71
C ARG A 142 -6.01 12.87 -8.82
N LYS A 143 -6.10 11.79 -9.58
CA LYS A 143 -7.15 11.60 -10.61
C LYS A 143 -8.56 11.59 -10.00
N LEU A 144 -8.72 11.12 -8.77
CA LEU A 144 -9.97 11.12 -8.03
C LEU A 144 -10.29 12.46 -7.33
N GLY A 145 -9.46 13.48 -7.56
CA GLY A 145 -9.69 14.82 -6.99
C GLY A 145 -9.17 14.99 -5.56
N VAL A 146 -8.44 14.04 -4.99
CA VAL A 146 -7.80 14.18 -3.67
C VAL A 146 -6.76 15.30 -3.72
N ARG A 147 -6.90 16.33 -2.87
CA ARG A 147 -6.04 17.52 -2.82
C ARG A 147 -5.15 17.58 -1.58
N ASN A 148 -5.30 16.65 -0.68
CA ASN A 148 -4.52 16.55 0.56
C ASN A 148 -3.00 16.57 0.30
N PRO A 149 -2.19 17.07 1.21
CA PRO A 149 -0.74 16.89 1.16
C PRO A 149 -0.39 15.40 1.11
N ILE A 150 0.48 15.01 0.18
CA ILE A 150 0.96 13.63 0.02
C ILE A 150 2.48 13.62 0.11
N GLY A 151 3.02 12.91 1.10
CA GLY A 151 4.42 12.51 1.17
C GLY A 151 4.59 11.08 0.66
N PHE A 152 5.74 10.82 0.06
CA PHE A 152 6.16 9.47 -0.36
C PHE A 152 7.51 9.14 0.23
N PHE A 153 7.66 7.93 0.78
CA PHE A 153 8.94 7.44 1.29
C PHE A 153 9.28 6.10 0.65
N LEU A 154 10.45 6.05 0.01
CA LEU A 154 11.01 4.85 -0.57
C LEU A 154 11.98 4.20 0.43
N HIS A 155 11.74 2.93 0.79
CA HIS A 155 12.55 2.19 1.77
C HIS A 155 13.69 1.37 1.16
N ILE A 156 13.86 1.42 -0.15
CA ILE A 156 14.94 0.76 -0.88
C ILE A 156 15.80 1.83 -1.61
N PRO A 157 17.01 1.49 -2.07
CA PRO A 157 17.82 2.42 -2.84
C PRO A 157 17.07 3.00 -4.03
N PHE A 158 17.39 4.24 -4.40
CA PHE A 158 16.99 4.79 -5.69
C PHE A 158 18.13 4.57 -6.70
N PRO A 159 17.85 4.05 -7.90
CA PRO A 159 18.91 3.80 -8.87
C PRO A 159 19.61 5.11 -9.24
N VAL A 160 20.94 5.12 -9.15
CA VAL A 160 21.78 6.19 -9.67
C VAL A 160 22.09 5.87 -11.12
N ALA A 161 22.03 6.91 -11.97
CA ALA A 161 22.39 6.81 -13.39
C ALA A 161 23.90 6.58 -13.55
#